data_90a2b5364d5afeca117a25136acdd7c0
#
_entry.id   90a2b5364d5afeca117a25136acdd7c0
#
_cell.length_a   1.000
_cell.length_b   1.000
_cell.length_c   1.000
_cell.angle_alpha   90.00
_cell.angle_beta   90.00
_cell.angle_gamma   90.00
#
_symmetry.space_group_name_H-M   'P 1'
#
loop_
_entity.id
_entity.type
_entity.pdbx_description
1 polymer ?
#
loop_
_entity_poly.entity_id
_entity_poly.type
_entity_poly.pdbx_seq_one_letter_code
_entity_poly.pdbx_strand_id
1 'polypeptide(L)'
;MEFPNSVVYGVAHDKPALGVCRPHNGQPATSGNGTMIGLVVDTREKVDRLYNKAIELGGQDEGPAGLRGEEGPHAFYVGYFRDLDGNKLCAFRAGPA
;
A
#
# COMPACT_ATOMS: atom_id res chain seq x y z
N MET A 1 0.24 4.88 -15.88
CA MET A 1 0.24 6.05 -16.79
C MET A 1 1.24 7.08 -16.29
N GLU A 2 2.11 7.51 -17.15
CA GLU A 2 3.17 8.45 -16.77
C GLU A 2 2.88 9.84 -17.33
N PHE A 3 3.17 10.86 -16.50
CA PHE A 3 3.09 12.28 -16.85
C PHE A 3 4.42 12.93 -16.49
N PRO A 4 4.71 14.15 -16.95
CA PRO A 4 6.00 14.80 -16.66
C PRO A 4 6.36 14.89 -15.18
N ASN A 5 5.36 15.04 -14.29
CA ASN A 5 5.59 15.21 -12.85
C ASN A 5 4.91 14.15 -12.00
N SER A 6 4.36 13.10 -12.60
CA SER A 6 3.62 12.09 -11.84
C SER A 6 3.56 10.75 -12.57
N VAL A 7 3.35 9.71 -11.77
CA VAL A 7 3.03 8.36 -12.27
C VAL A 7 1.74 7.93 -11.59
N VAL A 8 0.79 7.42 -12.38
CA VAL A 8 -0.51 6.98 -11.86
C VAL A 8 -0.64 5.49 -12.11
N TYR A 9 -0.91 4.75 -11.04
CA TYR A 9 -1.11 3.30 -11.07
C TYR A 9 -2.60 3.01 -10.89
N GLY A 10 -3.19 2.30 -11.82
CA GLY A 10 -4.60 1.92 -11.76
C GLY A 10 -4.93 0.90 -12.84
N VAL A 11 -6.12 0.31 -12.74
CA VAL A 11 -6.55 -0.75 -13.67
C VAL A 11 -7.51 -0.26 -14.75
N ALA A 12 -8.18 0.88 -14.53
CA ALA A 12 -9.12 1.45 -15.50
C ALA A 12 -9.40 2.91 -15.12
N HIS A 13 -9.89 3.69 -16.10
CA HIS A 13 -10.17 5.11 -15.89
C HIS A 13 -11.26 5.39 -14.86
N ASP A 14 -12.19 4.44 -14.66
CA ASP A 14 -13.32 4.58 -13.75
C ASP A 14 -13.11 3.85 -12.42
N LYS A 15 -11.88 3.42 -12.13
CA LYS A 15 -11.52 2.70 -10.91
C LYS A 15 -10.54 3.52 -10.09
N PRO A 16 -10.46 3.28 -8.78
CA PRO A 16 -9.47 3.96 -7.95
C PRO A 16 -8.06 3.77 -8.48
N ALA A 17 -7.25 4.81 -8.33
CA ALA A 17 -5.86 4.79 -8.78
C ALA A 17 -4.98 5.43 -7.71
N LEU A 18 -3.70 5.06 -7.71
CA LEU A 18 -2.69 5.64 -6.84
C LEU A 18 -1.76 6.49 -7.67
N GLY A 19 -1.67 7.78 -7.32
CA GLY A 19 -0.76 8.71 -7.98
C GLY A 19 0.43 9.02 -7.10
N VAL A 20 1.61 9.01 -7.69
CA VAL A 20 2.85 9.47 -7.06
C VAL A 20 3.35 10.63 -7.89
N CYS A 21 3.53 11.79 -7.28
CA CYS A 21 3.84 13.00 -8.02
C CYS A 21 4.86 13.88 -7.29
N ARG A 22 5.49 14.76 -8.07
CA ARG A 22 6.28 15.84 -7.47
C ARG A 22 5.33 16.82 -6.82
N PRO A 23 5.69 17.37 -5.64
CA PRO A 23 4.81 18.33 -4.96
C PRO A 23 4.52 19.54 -5.83
N HIS A 24 3.25 19.98 -5.83
CA HIS A 24 2.79 21.14 -6.62
C HIS A 24 3.54 22.43 -6.27
N ASN A 25 3.96 22.57 -5.01
CA ASN A 25 4.63 23.77 -4.53
C ASN A 25 6.14 23.81 -4.88
N GLY A 26 6.66 22.79 -5.57
CA GLY A 26 8.06 22.73 -5.96
C GLY A 26 9.05 22.40 -4.84
N GLN A 27 8.56 22.18 -3.62
CA GLN A 27 9.42 21.78 -2.51
C GLN A 27 9.73 20.28 -2.58
N PRO A 28 10.80 19.80 -1.90
CA PRO A 28 11.08 18.37 -1.85
C PRO A 28 9.89 17.59 -1.24
N ALA A 29 9.61 16.42 -1.79
CA ALA A 29 8.55 15.57 -1.28
C ALA A 29 8.93 15.03 0.11
N THR A 30 7.94 14.96 1.00
CA THR A 30 8.09 14.34 2.33
C THR A 30 6.91 13.41 2.56
N SER A 31 7.10 12.40 3.41
CA SER A 31 6.00 11.51 3.79
C SER A 31 5.02 12.22 4.71
N GLY A 32 3.74 11.81 4.64
CA GLY A 32 2.73 12.34 5.55
C GLY A 32 2.93 11.82 6.97
N ASN A 33 2.62 12.64 7.94
CA ASN A 33 2.61 12.24 9.35
C ASN A 33 1.17 11.88 9.74
N GLY A 34 0.90 10.59 9.87
CA GLY A 34 -0.44 10.08 10.14
C GLY A 34 -1.23 9.67 8.89
N THR A 35 -0.61 9.75 7.73
CA THR A 35 -1.24 9.31 6.46
C THR A 35 -0.83 7.87 6.17
N MET A 36 -1.79 7.08 5.72
CA MET A 36 -1.52 5.71 5.27
C MET A 36 -2.41 5.39 4.07
N ILE A 37 -1.85 4.66 3.11
CA ILE A 37 -2.60 4.19 1.94
C ILE A 37 -2.85 2.69 2.09
N GLY A 38 -4.11 2.30 2.04
CA GLY A 38 -4.49 0.88 2.12
C GLY A 38 -4.78 0.31 0.74
N LEU A 39 -4.11 -0.78 0.39
CA LEU A 39 -4.28 -1.48 -0.87
C LEU A 39 -5.04 -2.78 -0.58
N VAL A 40 -6.33 -2.79 -0.94
CA VAL A 40 -7.18 -3.97 -0.72
C VAL A 40 -6.90 -5.02 -1.78
N VAL A 41 -6.80 -6.27 -1.34
CA VAL A 41 -6.69 -7.42 -2.23
C VAL A 41 -7.70 -8.49 -1.82
N ASP A 42 -7.95 -9.46 -2.68
CA ASP A 42 -9.04 -10.41 -2.50
C ASP A 42 -8.63 -11.74 -1.86
N THR A 43 -7.33 -11.95 -1.59
CA THR A 43 -6.86 -13.14 -0.90
C THR A 43 -5.71 -12.81 0.04
N ARG A 44 -5.53 -13.64 1.07
CA ARG A 44 -4.40 -13.51 2.00
C ARG A 44 -3.07 -13.78 1.31
N GLU A 45 -3.06 -14.69 0.34
CA GLU A 45 -1.86 -14.96 -0.46
C GLU A 45 -1.39 -13.69 -1.18
N LYS A 46 -2.32 -12.90 -1.72
CA LYS A 46 -1.97 -11.65 -2.38
C LYS A 46 -1.43 -10.60 -1.39
N VAL A 47 -1.93 -10.59 -0.16
CA VAL A 47 -1.35 -9.74 0.90
C VAL A 47 0.10 -10.13 1.13
N ASP A 48 0.38 -11.42 1.31
CA ASP A 48 1.74 -11.91 1.53
C ASP A 48 2.66 -11.54 0.38
N ARG A 49 2.20 -11.75 -0.85
CA ARG A 49 3.00 -11.47 -2.05
C ARG A 49 3.30 -9.99 -2.21
N LEU A 50 2.31 -9.14 -1.98
CA LEU A 50 2.48 -7.70 -2.09
C LEU A 50 3.45 -7.20 -1.02
N TYR A 51 3.24 -7.62 0.23
CA TYR A 51 4.12 -7.24 1.33
C TYR A 51 5.56 -7.70 1.07
N ASN A 52 5.74 -8.98 0.72
CA ASN A 52 7.07 -9.53 0.47
C ASN A 52 7.76 -8.82 -0.69
N LYS A 53 7.01 -8.48 -1.74
CA LYS A 53 7.57 -7.76 -2.88
C LYS A 53 8.01 -6.35 -2.49
N ALA A 54 7.23 -5.68 -1.66
CA ALA A 54 7.59 -4.34 -1.17
C ALA A 54 8.91 -4.37 -0.38
N ILE A 55 9.06 -5.37 0.49
CA ILE A 55 10.30 -5.51 1.26
C ILE A 55 11.47 -5.87 0.34
N GLU A 56 11.27 -6.78 -0.61
CA GLU A 56 12.30 -7.16 -1.59
C GLU A 56 12.80 -5.96 -2.37
N LEU A 57 11.91 -5.03 -2.73
CA LEU A 57 12.26 -3.83 -3.50
C LEU A 57 12.89 -2.72 -2.66
N GLY A 58 13.12 -2.95 -1.37
CA GLY A 58 13.78 -2.00 -0.49
C GLY A 58 12.87 -1.27 0.47
N GLY A 59 11.59 -1.63 0.50
CA GLY A 59 10.65 -1.06 1.47
C GLY A 59 11.00 -1.48 2.89
N GLN A 60 10.50 -0.70 3.85
CA GLN A 60 10.76 -0.93 5.26
C GLN A 60 9.57 -1.63 5.90
N ASP A 61 9.83 -2.67 6.71
CA ASP A 61 8.80 -3.36 7.47
C ASP A 61 8.22 -2.45 8.56
N GLU A 62 6.88 -2.43 8.65
CA GLU A 62 6.12 -1.73 9.69
C GLU A 62 5.10 -2.67 10.35
N GLY A 63 5.19 -3.97 10.07
CA GLY A 63 4.33 -5.02 10.60
C GLY A 63 4.15 -6.12 9.57
N PRO A 64 4.76 -7.32 9.78
CA PRO A 64 4.69 -8.41 8.81
C PRO A 64 3.27 -8.83 8.50
N ALA A 65 3.06 -9.37 7.29
CA ALA A 65 1.76 -9.87 6.87
C ALA A 65 1.27 -10.95 7.84
N GLY A 66 0.02 -10.81 8.26
CA GLY A 66 -0.59 -11.75 9.18
C GLY A 66 -1.97 -11.30 9.63
N LEU A 67 -2.63 -12.20 10.34
CA LEU A 67 -3.94 -11.91 10.91
C LEU A 67 -3.81 -10.94 12.08
N ARG A 68 -4.69 -9.94 12.11
CA ARG A 68 -4.82 -9.01 13.23
C ARG A 68 -6.17 -9.25 13.89
N GLY A 69 -6.15 -9.69 15.16
CA GLY A 69 -7.37 -10.06 15.87
C GLY A 69 -7.80 -11.48 15.55
N GLU A 70 -9.12 -11.73 15.58
CA GLU A 70 -9.68 -13.06 15.48
C GLU A 70 -10.11 -13.42 14.06
N GLU A 71 -10.10 -14.71 13.75
CA GLU A 71 -10.73 -15.21 12.52
C GLU A 71 -12.24 -14.98 12.56
N GLY A 72 -12.84 -14.90 11.38
CA GLY A 72 -14.27 -14.74 11.25
C GLY A 72 -14.64 -13.99 9.98
N PRO A 73 -15.95 -13.66 9.84
CA PRO A 73 -16.42 -12.97 8.63
C PRO A 73 -15.79 -11.61 8.40
N HIS A 74 -15.29 -10.99 9.47
CA HIS A 74 -14.67 -9.66 9.41
C HIS A 74 -13.19 -9.69 9.77
N ALA A 75 -12.55 -10.85 9.62
CA ALA A 75 -11.12 -10.98 9.91
C ALA A 75 -10.31 -9.98 9.10
N PHE A 76 -9.26 -9.45 9.72
CA PHE A 76 -8.39 -8.48 9.08
C PHE A 76 -6.97 -9.05 8.96
N TYR A 77 -6.56 -9.30 7.73
CA TYR A 77 -5.25 -9.84 7.41
C TYR A 77 -4.48 -8.76 6.67
N VAL A 78 -3.33 -8.33 7.21
CA VAL A 78 -2.67 -7.12 6.73
C VAL A 78 -1.16 -7.20 6.90
N GLY A 79 -0.44 -6.57 5.98
CA GLY A 79 0.98 -6.29 6.13
C GLY A 79 1.23 -4.80 5.95
N TYR A 80 2.04 -4.22 6.83
CA TYR A 80 2.37 -2.80 6.82
C TYR A 80 3.81 -2.60 6.40
N PHE A 81 4.04 -1.59 5.57
CA PHE A 81 5.38 -1.26 5.09
C PHE A 81 5.47 0.21 4.71
N ARG A 82 6.71 0.70 4.57
CA ARG A 82 6.97 2.02 3.99
C ARG A 82 7.67 1.85 2.65
N ASP A 83 7.34 2.73 1.71
CA ASP A 83 8.04 2.76 0.42
C ASP A 83 9.42 3.44 0.58
N LEU A 84 10.14 3.57 -0.52
CA LEU A 84 11.48 4.16 -0.51
C LEU A 84 11.49 5.64 -0.10
N ASP A 85 10.36 6.31 -0.22
CA ASP A 85 10.20 7.71 0.16
C ASP A 85 9.65 7.89 1.57
N GLY A 86 9.42 6.79 2.29
CA GLY A 86 8.92 6.81 3.66
C GLY A 86 7.40 6.88 3.78
N ASN A 87 6.67 6.80 2.68
CA ASN A 87 5.20 6.77 2.73
C ASN A 87 4.71 5.45 3.32
N LYS A 88 3.75 5.52 4.25
CA LYS A 88 3.21 4.31 4.85
C LYS A 88 2.08 3.74 4.02
N LEU A 89 2.17 2.44 3.74
CA LEU A 89 1.15 1.70 3.02
C LEU A 89 0.84 0.40 3.77
N CYS A 90 -0.30 -0.18 3.44
CA CYS A 90 -0.58 -1.56 3.84
C CYS A 90 -1.25 -2.30 2.70
N ALA A 91 -1.05 -3.61 2.68
CA ALA A 91 -1.80 -4.52 1.84
C ALA A 91 -2.72 -5.30 2.76
N PHE A 92 -4.02 -5.38 2.45
CA PHE A 92 -4.95 -6.04 3.35
C PHE A 92 -6.05 -6.81 2.64
N ARG A 93 -6.53 -7.82 3.34
CA ARG A 93 -7.72 -8.59 3.01
C ARG A 93 -8.67 -8.50 4.21
N ALA A 94 -9.87 -8.02 4.00
CA ALA A 94 -10.93 -8.05 5.01
C ALA A 94 -11.86 -9.21 4.71
N GLY A 95 -12.00 -10.13 5.67
CA GLY A 95 -12.81 -11.33 5.50
C GLY A 95 -12.05 -12.60 5.84
N PRO A 96 -12.74 -13.75 5.76
CA PRO A 96 -12.14 -15.05 6.14
C PRO A 96 -11.06 -15.50 5.15
N ALA A 97 -10.31 -16.47 5.58
CA ALA A 97 -9.26 -17.08 4.77
C ALA A 97 -9.81 -17.70 3.49
#